data_de3b1044327f9666c5af3ec0542cb9ea
#
_entry.id   de3b1044327f9666c5af3ec0542cb9ea
#
_cell.length_a   1.000
_cell.length_b   1.000
_cell.length_c   1.000
_cell.angle_alpha   90.00
_cell.angle_beta   90.00
_cell.angle_gamma   90.00
#
_symmetry.space_group_name_H-M   'P 1'
#
loop_
_entity.id
_entity.type
_entity.pdbx_description
1 polymer ?
#
loop_
_entity_poly.entity_id
_entity_poly.type
_entity_poly.pdbx_seq_one_letter_code
_entity_poly.pdbx_strand_id
1 'polypeptide(L)'
;MSAAESSDLPDYRAQSPAVAERFRKLRERPVVLSVENLGKQFEGENGPVTALRDVSFEVRRREFLCVIGPSGCGKSTLIRMVAGLDYPTSGRMLLDGREVSGPGPDRGMVFQGYTLFPWLNVTRNVMFGLEMQGMDRSRAESEARQWIDLVGLSRFEKAYPAQLSGGMKQRTAIARALAANPRILLMDEPFGALDAQTRAQMQTHLLEIWRNVDVTILFITHDLDEAILLADRILVLKANPGEVQEVIEVPVPRPRNLTQVNSPEFLAMRRRLDELIHPQRDHTAGEMEKLPIVRLTQVGDDVE
;
A
#
# COMPACT_ATOMS: atom_id res chain seq x y z
N MET A 1 -8.08 25.22 -11.76
CA MET A 1 -8.82 25.59 -10.55
C MET A 1 -8.27 26.92 -10.05
N SER A 2 -9.13 27.91 -9.88
CA SER A 2 -8.75 29.28 -9.53
C SER A 2 -8.29 29.38 -8.07
N ALA A 3 -7.34 30.25 -7.76
CA ALA A 3 -6.80 30.53 -6.42
C ALA A 3 -7.87 30.95 -5.37
N ALA A 4 -9.11 31.20 -5.79
CA ALA A 4 -10.22 31.58 -4.92
C ALA A 4 -10.90 30.40 -4.21
N GLU A 5 -10.71 29.15 -4.68
CA GLU A 5 -11.33 27.95 -4.06
C GLU A 5 -10.52 27.35 -2.90
N SER A 6 -9.34 27.89 -2.60
CA SER A 6 -8.43 27.29 -1.60
C SER A 6 -8.64 27.79 -0.16
N SER A 7 -9.50 28.81 0.07
CA SER A 7 -9.64 29.44 1.40
C SER A 7 -10.74 28.84 2.29
N ASP A 8 -11.52 27.86 1.79
CA ASP A 8 -12.75 27.40 2.47
C ASP A 8 -12.71 25.90 2.86
N LEU A 9 -11.55 25.22 2.76
CA LEU A 9 -11.42 23.82 3.18
C LEU A 9 -11.24 23.73 4.70
N PRO A 10 -11.85 22.74 5.37
CA PRO A 10 -11.66 22.53 6.80
C PRO A 10 -10.20 22.17 7.12
N ASP A 11 -9.82 22.30 8.39
CA ASP A 11 -8.55 21.74 8.86
C ASP A 11 -8.56 20.22 8.60
N TYR A 12 -7.48 19.72 7.97
CA TYR A 12 -7.33 18.28 7.68
C TYR A 12 -7.33 17.39 8.94
N ARG A 13 -7.15 17.97 10.13
CA ARG A 13 -7.26 17.32 11.45
C ARG A 13 -8.65 17.36 12.03
N ALA A 14 -9.55 18.16 11.46
CA ALA A 14 -10.90 18.30 12.00
C ALA A 14 -11.67 16.98 11.83
N GLN A 15 -12.07 16.40 12.96
CA GLN A 15 -12.77 15.13 12.99
C GLN A 15 -14.21 15.33 13.45
N SER A 16 -15.16 14.71 12.76
CA SER A 16 -16.50 14.58 13.29
C SER A 16 -16.52 13.73 14.56
N PRO A 17 -17.51 13.87 15.46
CA PRO A 17 -17.60 13.07 16.69
C PRO A 17 -17.53 11.55 16.43
N ALA A 18 -18.11 11.07 15.34
CA ALA A 18 -18.09 9.66 14.97
C ALA A 18 -16.67 9.19 14.55
N VAL A 19 -15.92 10.03 13.86
CA VAL A 19 -14.53 9.76 13.48
C VAL A 19 -13.62 9.76 14.69
N ALA A 20 -13.75 10.77 15.57
CA ALA A 20 -12.98 10.86 16.80
C ALA A 20 -13.20 9.64 17.73
N GLU A 21 -14.46 9.21 17.88
CA GLU A 21 -14.80 8.01 18.67
C GLU A 21 -14.20 6.74 18.05
N ARG A 22 -14.17 6.63 16.72
CA ARG A 22 -13.53 5.51 16.02
C ARG A 22 -12.03 5.45 16.30
N PHE A 23 -11.33 6.58 16.28
CA PHE A 23 -9.89 6.63 16.59
C PHE A 23 -9.63 6.38 18.08
N ARG A 24 -10.51 6.83 18.97
CA ARG A 24 -10.43 6.45 20.39
C ARG A 24 -10.45 4.92 20.56
N LYS A 25 -11.42 4.25 19.92
CA LYS A 25 -11.52 2.78 19.92
C LYS A 25 -10.33 2.10 19.24
N LEU A 26 -9.78 2.68 18.18
CA LEU A 26 -8.60 2.15 17.50
C LEU A 26 -7.38 2.18 18.42
N ARG A 27 -7.18 3.28 19.16
CA ARG A 27 -6.06 3.41 20.10
C ARG A 27 -6.10 2.42 21.28
N GLU A 28 -7.27 1.90 21.62
CA GLU A 28 -7.46 0.86 22.66
C GLU A 28 -7.14 -0.56 22.17
N ARG A 29 -7.03 -0.78 20.85
CA ARG A 29 -6.75 -2.10 20.29
C ARG A 29 -5.28 -2.50 20.51
N PRO A 30 -5.00 -3.82 20.62
CA PRO A 30 -3.64 -4.31 20.73
C PRO A 30 -2.77 -3.87 19.54
N VAL A 31 -1.51 -3.59 19.81
CA VAL A 31 -0.50 -3.36 18.78
C VAL A 31 -0.14 -4.72 18.16
N VAL A 32 -0.24 -4.82 16.84
CA VAL A 32 0.12 -6.00 16.06
C VAL A 32 1.54 -5.87 15.53
N LEU A 33 1.90 -4.70 15.00
CA LEU A 33 3.26 -4.41 14.52
C LEU A 33 3.80 -3.19 15.25
N SER A 34 4.99 -3.33 15.85
CA SER A 34 5.81 -2.22 16.37
C SER A 34 7.09 -2.14 15.57
N VAL A 35 7.40 -0.97 15.06
CA VAL A 35 8.67 -0.64 14.38
C VAL A 35 9.38 0.41 15.22
N GLU A 36 10.62 0.10 15.65
CA GLU A 36 11.34 0.90 16.64
C GLU A 36 12.72 1.28 16.11
N ASN A 37 12.94 2.58 15.89
CA ASN A 37 14.21 3.20 15.45
C ASN A 37 14.84 2.50 14.23
N LEU A 38 13.98 2.07 13.29
CA LEU A 38 14.39 1.25 12.15
C LEU A 38 15.27 2.04 11.20
N GLY A 39 16.45 1.52 10.91
CA GLY A 39 17.38 2.05 9.93
C GLY A 39 17.82 0.98 8.93
N LYS A 40 18.04 1.42 7.68
CA LYS A 40 18.60 0.58 6.62
C LYS A 40 19.62 1.32 5.81
N GLN A 41 20.81 0.71 5.69
CA GLN A 41 21.89 1.15 4.82
C GLN A 41 22.21 0.05 3.81
N PHE A 42 22.54 0.45 2.60
CA PHE A 42 23.04 -0.42 1.54
C PHE A 42 24.45 0.01 1.17
N GLU A 43 25.29 -0.94 0.83
CA GLU A 43 26.60 -0.67 0.23
C GLU A 43 26.40 -0.11 -1.19
N GLY A 44 26.94 1.06 -1.47
CA GLY A 44 26.92 1.70 -2.77
C GLY A 44 28.32 1.89 -3.33
N GLU A 45 28.46 2.11 -4.62
CA GLU A 45 29.77 2.32 -5.29
C GLU A 45 30.57 3.49 -4.69
N ASN A 46 29.88 4.53 -4.20
CA ASN A 46 30.47 5.74 -3.60
C ASN A 46 30.36 5.76 -2.06
N GLY A 47 30.21 4.61 -1.41
CA GLY A 47 30.03 4.47 0.03
C GLY A 47 28.58 4.13 0.44
N PRO A 48 28.30 3.97 1.74
CA PRO A 48 27.00 3.52 2.23
C PRO A 48 25.89 4.52 1.93
N VAL A 49 24.78 4.02 1.39
CA VAL A 49 23.56 4.77 1.10
C VAL A 49 22.52 4.47 2.15
N THR A 50 22.11 5.49 2.91
CA THR A 50 21.06 5.35 3.93
C THR A 50 19.68 5.44 3.26
N ALA A 51 18.99 4.30 3.18
CA ALA A 51 17.64 4.23 2.64
C ALA A 51 16.57 4.65 3.66
N LEU A 52 16.71 4.21 4.91
CA LEU A 52 15.81 4.56 6.02
C LEU A 52 16.63 4.95 7.26
N ARG A 53 16.12 5.94 8.00
CA ARG A 53 16.73 6.41 9.24
C ARG A 53 15.65 6.62 10.30
N ASP A 54 15.85 6.00 11.47
CA ASP A 54 15.05 6.21 12.69
C ASP A 54 13.53 6.17 12.48
N VAL A 55 13.07 5.19 11.68
CA VAL A 55 11.64 5.02 11.40
C VAL A 55 10.98 4.29 12.56
N SER A 56 10.00 4.95 13.21
CA SER A 56 9.27 4.38 14.35
C SER A 56 7.77 4.60 14.16
N PHE A 57 6.98 3.52 14.27
CA PHE A 57 5.51 3.56 14.24
C PHE A 57 4.91 2.25 14.76
N GLU A 58 3.62 2.30 15.08
CA GLU A 58 2.83 1.13 15.46
C GLU A 58 1.64 0.93 14.53
N VAL A 59 1.26 -0.33 14.33
CA VAL A 59 0.01 -0.71 13.65
C VAL A 59 -0.83 -1.56 14.60
N ARG A 60 -2.09 -1.19 14.76
CA ARG A 60 -3.01 -1.84 15.70
C ARG A 60 -3.88 -2.88 15.01
N ARG A 61 -4.42 -3.81 15.80
CA ARG A 61 -5.32 -4.85 15.26
C ARG A 61 -6.46 -4.23 14.46
N ARG A 62 -6.72 -4.80 13.27
CA ARG A 62 -7.76 -4.32 12.35
C ARG A 62 -7.61 -2.85 11.97
N GLU A 63 -6.42 -2.37 11.94
CA GLU A 63 -6.07 -1.08 11.37
C GLU A 63 -5.69 -1.24 9.90
N PHE A 64 -6.07 -0.26 9.10
CA PHE A 64 -5.60 -0.08 7.73
C PHE A 64 -4.62 1.11 7.73
N LEU A 65 -3.32 0.83 7.76
CA LEU A 65 -2.28 1.86 7.68
C LEU A 65 -1.73 1.94 6.25
N CYS A 66 -1.82 3.12 5.64
CA CYS A 66 -1.10 3.39 4.38
C CYS A 66 0.24 4.07 4.65
N VAL A 67 1.25 3.70 3.87
CA VAL A 67 2.56 4.37 3.82
C VAL A 67 2.70 5.04 2.47
N ILE A 68 2.90 6.35 2.48
CA ILE A 68 3.11 7.17 1.28
C ILE A 68 4.43 7.95 1.39
N GLY A 69 4.87 8.49 0.28
CA GLY A 69 6.06 9.34 0.22
C GLY A 69 6.62 9.38 -1.20
N PRO A 70 7.57 10.28 -1.50
CA PRO A 70 8.16 10.41 -2.83
C PRO A 70 8.85 9.13 -3.29
N SER A 71 9.13 9.03 -4.59
CA SER A 71 9.91 7.90 -5.13
C SER A 71 11.28 7.83 -4.46
N GLY A 72 11.74 6.60 -4.14
CA GLY A 72 13.02 6.39 -3.48
C GLY A 72 13.06 6.67 -1.98
N CYS A 73 11.96 7.05 -1.31
CA CYS A 73 11.97 7.26 0.15
C CYS A 73 12.01 5.98 1.00
N GLY A 74 12.16 4.79 0.41
CA GLY A 74 12.35 3.55 1.15
C GLY A 74 11.08 2.75 1.47
N LYS A 75 9.91 3.07 0.90
CA LYS A 75 8.65 2.35 1.16
C LYS A 75 8.75 0.84 0.91
N SER A 76 9.23 0.44 -0.27
CA SER A 76 9.40 -0.98 -0.60
C SER A 76 10.47 -1.65 0.26
N THR A 77 11.51 -0.92 0.68
CA THR A 77 12.50 -1.40 1.64
C THR A 77 11.84 -1.68 3.00
N LEU A 78 11.04 -0.74 3.49
CA LEU A 78 10.32 -0.87 4.76
C LEU A 78 9.41 -2.11 4.75
N ILE A 79 8.55 -2.27 3.75
CA ILE A 79 7.60 -3.39 3.73
C ILE A 79 8.30 -4.73 3.55
N ARG A 80 9.42 -4.80 2.80
CA ARG A 80 10.23 -6.02 2.66
C ARG A 80 10.88 -6.41 3.98
N MET A 81 11.35 -5.45 4.79
CA MET A 81 11.85 -5.74 6.14
C MET A 81 10.73 -6.23 7.05
N VAL A 82 9.55 -5.59 7.03
CA VAL A 82 8.38 -6.07 7.81
C VAL A 82 7.97 -7.47 7.37
N ALA A 83 8.07 -7.80 6.09
CA ALA A 83 7.84 -9.16 5.57
C ALA A 83 8.92 -10.18 6.01
N GLY A 84 10.04 -9.71 6.56
CA GLY A 84 11.21 -10.55 6.88
C GLY A 84 12.02 -10.97 5.65
N LEU A 85 11.84 -10.28 4.52
CA LEU A 85 12.56 -10.53 3.26
C LEU A 85 13.87 -9.75 3.17
N ASP A 86 14.07 -8.81 4.07
CA ASP A 86 15.28 -8.01 4.23
C ASP A 86 15.49 -7.73 5.73
N TYR A 87 16.72 -7.38 6.13
CA TYR A 87 17.08 -7.14 7.53
C TYR A 87 17.43 -5.67 7.75
N PRO A 88 17.03 -5.08 8.90
CA PRO A 88 17.45 -3.74 9.26
C PRO A 88 18.94 -3.68 9.56
N THR A 89 19.55 -2.51 9.35
CA THR A 89 20.92 -2.23 9.80
C THR A 89 20.93 -1.76 11.27
N SER A 90 19.84 -1.15 11.72
CA SER A 90 19.62 -0.73 13.11
C SER A 90 18.12 -0.73 13.45
N GLY A 91 17.82 -0.72 14.76
CA GLY A 91 16.46 -0.80 15.24
C GLY A 91 15.91 -2.23 15.18
N ARG A 92 14.60 -2.38 15.40
CA ARG A 92 13.92 -3.68 15.38
C ARG A 92 12.46 -3.55 14.98
N MET A 93 11.89 -4.69 14.62
CA MET A 93 10.45 -4.82 14.33
C MET A 93 9.88 -5.97 15.15
N LEU A 94 8.74 -5.73 15.78
CA LEU A 94 8.04 -6.72 16.59
C LEU A 94 6.66 -6.97 16.00
N LEU A 95 6.31 -8.24 15.77
CA LEU A 95 4.97 -8.68 15.41
C LEU A 95 4.36 -9.45 16.59
N ASP A 96 3.22 -8.99 17.12
CA ASP A 96 2.63 -9.48 18.37
C ASP A 96 3.67 -9.64 19.50
N GLY A 97 4.59 -8.67 19.62
CA GLY A 97 5.66 -8.64 20.63
C GLY A 97 6.85 -9.56 20.36
N ARG A 98 6.88 -10.28 19.24
CA ARG A 98 7.99 -11.16 18.82
C ARG A 98 8.80 -10.50 17.71
N GLU A 99 10.12 -10.56 17.82
CA GLU A 99 11.00 -9.97 16.83
C GLU A 99 10.88 -10.66 15.45
N VAL A 100 10.81 -9.85 14.40
CA VAL A 100 10.79 -10.31 13.01
C VAL A 100 12.21 -10.68 12.59
N SER A 101 12.51 -11.98 12.59
CA SER A 101 13.84 -12.53 12.26
C SER A 101 13.92 -13.18 10.87
N GLY A 102 12.82 -13.17 10.10
CA GLY A 102 12.74 -13.75 8.75
C GLY A 102 11.31 -13.88 8.26
N PRO A 103 11.08 -14.45 7.07
CA PRO A 103 9.74 -14.70 6.54
C PRO A 103 8.94 -15.64 7.46
N GLY A 104 7.62 -15.41 7.55
CA GLY A 104 6.74 -16.24 8.38
C GLY A 104 5.30 -16.27 7.87
N PRO A 105 4.52 -17.30 8.22
CA PRO A 105 3.12 -17.44 7.81
C PRO A 105 2.20 -16.40 8.46
N ASP A 106 2.66 -15.75 9.52
CA ASP A 106 1.97 -14.67 10.24
C ASP A 106 1.89 -13.36 9.45
N ARG A 107 2.61 -13.28 8.31
CA ARG A 107 2.64 -12.13 7.40
C ARG A 107 2.27 -12.55 5.98
N GLY A 108 1.12 -12.08 5.49
CA GLY A 108 0.74 -12.22 4.09
C GLY A 108 1.39 -11.10 3.26
N MET A 109 1.96 -11.41 2.09
CA MET A 109 2.55 -10.41 1.20
C MET A 109 1.88 -10.43 -0.17
N VAL A 110 1.45 -9.26 -0.63
CA VAL A 110 0.95 -9.01 -1.99
C VAL A 110 1.90 -8.03 -2.66
N PHE A 111 2.59 -8.48 -3.69
CA PHE A 111 3.58 -7.70 -4.45
C PHE A 111 2.93 -6.95 -5.61
N GLN A 112 3.59 -5.92 -6.09
CA GLN A 112 3.18 -5.13 -7.26
C GLN A 112 2.95 -6.00 -8.53
N GLY A 113 3.73 -7.05 -8.72
CA GLY A 113 3.69 -7.93 -9.89
C GLY A 113 2.81 -9.18 -9.75
N TYR A 114 1.82 -9.22 -8.86
CA TYR A 114 0.91 -10.36 -8.56
C TYR A 114 1.61 -11.62 -8.03
N THR A 115 2.78 -11.99 -8.53
CA THR A 115 3.64 -13.14 -8.16
C THR A 115 2.89 -14.48 -8.04
N LEU A 116 1.86 -14.71 -8.89
CA LEU A 116 1.17 -15.99 -8.96
C LEU A 116 2.10 -17.04 -9.57
N PHE A 117 1.98 -18.28 -9.10
CA PHE A 117 2.67 -19.42 -9.69
C PHE A 117 2.05 -19.74 -11.06
N PRO A 118 2.75 -19.52 -12.18
CA PRO A 118 2.14 -19.63 -13.52
C PRO A 118 1.75 -21.06 -13.89
N TRP A 119 2.33 -22.06 -13.26
CA TRP A 119 2.02 -23.48 -13.42
C TRP A 119 0.90 -24.02 -12.52
N LEU A 120 0.35 -23.18 -11.63
CA LEU A 120 -0.78 -23.49 -10.77
C LEU A 120 -2.03 -22.73 -11.22
N ASN A 121 -3.19 -23.38 -11.17
CA ASN A 121 -4.48 -22.71 -11.38
C ASN A 121 -4.84 -21.85 -10.14
N VAL A 122 -5.96 -21.11 -10.19
CA VAL A 122 -6.42 -20.25 -9.09
C VAL A 122 -6.52 -21.02 -7.77
N THR A 123 -7.22 -22.17 -7.75
CA THR A 123 -7.38 -22.97 -6.54
C THR A 123 -6.04 -23.38 -5.96
N ARG A 124 -5.13 -23.90 -6.78
CA ARG A 124 -3.81 -24.35 -6.31
C ARG A 124 -2.92 -23.19 -5.85
N ASN A 125 -3.04 -22.01 -6.48
CA ASN A 125 -2.36 -20.81 -5.99
C ASN A 125 -2.83 -20.45 -4.58
N VAL A 126 -4.15 -20.47 -4.32
CA VAL A 126 -4.71 -20.11 -3.00
C VAL A 126 -4.40 -21.19 -1.95
N MET A 127 -4.47 -22.48 -2.33
CA MET A 127 -4.13 -23.60 -1.45
C MET A 127 -2.68 -23.63 -1.00
N PHE A 128 -1.77 -23.07 -1.77
CA PHE A 128 -0.33 -23.26 -1.58
C PHE A 128 0.15 -22.96 -0.14
N GLY A 129 -0.28 -21.84 0.42
CA GLY A 129 0.08 -21.46 1.80
C GLY A 129 -0.49 -22.42 2.84
N LEU A 130 -1.70 -22.92 2.64
CA LEU A 130 -2.37 -23.88 3.53
C LEU A 130 -1.66 -25.24 3.54
N GLU A 131 -1.29 -25.73 2.34
CA GLU A 131 -0.52 -26.98 2.20
C GLU A 131 0.87 -26.86 2.86
N MET A 132 1.54 -25.69 2.73
CA MET A 132 2.85 -25.46 3.37
C MET A 132 2.77 -25.39 4.90
N GLN A 133 1.60 -25.04 5.45
CA GLN A 133 1.32 -25.09 6.90
C GLN A 133 0.95 -26.51 7.38
N GLY A 134 0.99 -27.52 6.49
CA GLY A 134 0.69 -28.91 6.82
C GLY A 134 -0.80 -29.25 6.84
N MET A 135 -1.66 -28.39 6.29
CA MET A 135 -3.09 -28.69 6.19
C MET A 135 -3.33 -29.81 5.18
N ASP A 136 -4.23 -30.75 5.55
CA ASP A 136 -4.67 -31.79 4.63
C ASP A 136 -5.26 -31.18 3.33
N ARG A 137 -4.96 -31.83 2.21
CA ARG A 137 -5.30 -31.32 0.86
C ARG A 137 -6.80 -31.08 0.68
N SER A 138 -7.65 -31.98 1.19
CA SER A 138 -9.11 -31.85 1.05
C SER A 138 -9.62 -30.64 1.82
N ARG A 139 -9.09 -30.43 3.03
CA ARG A 139 -9.40 -29.27 3.86
C ARG A 139 -8.86 -27.98 3.26
N ALA A 140 -7.61 -28.00 2.77
CA ALA A 140 -6.99 -26.85 2.09
C ALA A 140 -7.79 -26.43 0.84
N GLU A 141 -8.30 -27.40 0.07
CA GLU A 141 -9.16 -27.11 -1.09
C GLU A 141 -10.50 -26.49 -0.67
N SER A 142 -11.13 -27.02 0.38
CA SER A 142 -12.39 -26.46 0.89
C SER A 142 -12.22 -25.02 1.39
N GLU A 143 -11.16 -24.74 2.14
CA GLU A 143 -10.86 -23.37 2.60
C GLU A 143 -10.48 -22.43 1.45
N ALA A 144 -9.67 -22.89 0.51
CA ALA A 144 -9.30 -22.11 -0.66
C ALA A 144 -10.52 -21.67 -1.49
N ARG A 145 -11.52 -22.56 -1.63
CA ARG A 145 -12.78 -22.23 -2.33
C ARG A 145 -13.56 -21.14 -1.64
N GLN A 146 -13.58 -21.07 -0.31
CA GLN A 146 -14.24 -19.99 0.44
C GLN A 146 -13.56 -18.64 0.14
N TRP A 147 -12.23 -18.59 0.12
CA TRP A 147 -11.48 -17.41 -0.23
C TRP A 147 -11.66 -17.00 -1.70
N ILE A 148 -11.72 -17.96 -2.61
CA ILE A 148 -11.97 -17.75 -4.05
C ILE A 148 -13.39 -17.18 -4.25
N ASP A 149 -14.37 -17.67 -3.51
CA ASP A 149 -15.73 -17.16 -3.53
C ASP A 149 -15.82 -15.73 -2.98
N LEU A 150 -15.17 -15.47 -1.84
CA LEU A 150 -15.08 -14.15 -1.22
C LEU A 150 -14.51 -13.09 -2.18
N VAL A 151 -13.52 -13.46 -3.02
CA VAL A 151 -12.94 -12.55 -4.02
C VAL A 151 -13.66 -12.60 -5.37
N GLY A 152 -14.79 -13.31 -5.47
CA GLY A 152 -15.66 -13.37 -6.67
C GLY A 152 -15.02 -14.09 -7.85
N LEU A 153 -14.22 -15.13 -7.61
CA LEU A 153 -13.52 -15.90 -8.65
C LEU A 153 -13.98 -17.36 -8.79
N SER A 154 -15.10 -17.77 -8.21
CA SER A 154 -15.60 -19.15 -8.21
C SER A 154 -15.71 -19.74 -9.62
N ARG A 155 -16.09 -18.94 -10.63
CA ARG A 155 -16.15 -19.38 -12.03
C ARG A 155 -14.80 -19.62 -12.69
N PHE A 156 -13.72 -19.13 -12.07
CA PHE A 156 -12.35 -19.16 -12.59
C PHE A 156 -11.41 -20.03 -11.76
N GLU A 157 -11.92 -20.85 -10.84
CA GLU A 157 -11.11 -21.67 -9.93
C GLU A 157 -10.10 -22.58 -10.63
N LYS A 158 -10.42 -23.06 -11.85
CA LYS A 158 -9.56 -23.92 -12.66
C LYS A 158 -8.67 -23.16 -13.66
N ALA A 159 -8.86 -21.84 -13.81
CA ALA A 159 -8.09 -21.01 -14.74
C ALA A 159 -6.65 -20.83 -14.26
N TYR A 160 -5.71 -20.77 -15.21
CA TYR A 160 -4.30 -20.46 -14.97
C TYR A 160 -4.05 -18.94 -15.05
N PRO A 161 -2.98 -18.42 -14.43
CA PRO A 161 -2.68 -16.98 -14.43
C PRO A 161 -2.64 -16.35 -15.84
N ALA A 162 -2.20 -17.06 -16.88
CA ALA A 162 -2.21 -16.57 -18.25
C ALA A 162 -3.62 -16.29 -18.82
N GLN A 163 -4.64 -16.91 -18.24
CA GLN A 163 -6.05 -16.79 -18.65
C GLN A 163 -6.82 -15.73 -17.87
N LEU A 164 -6.17 -15.05 -16.89
CA LEU A 164 -6.78 -14.08 -15.99
C LEU A 164 -6.46 -12.64 -16.42
N SER A 165 -7.44 -11.75 -16.27
CA SER A 165 -7.19 -10.30 -16.34
C SER A 165 -6.31 -9.82 -15.18
N GLY A 166 -5.76 -8.59 -15.25
CA GLY A 166 -4.96 -7.99 -14.18
C GLY A 166 -5.69 -7.97 -12.84
N GLY A 167 -6.94 -7.52 -12.83
CA GLY A 167 -7.76 -7.50 -11.62
C GLY A 167 -8.08 -8.90 -11.06
N MET A 168 -8.26 -9.92 -11.93
CA MET A 168 -8.45 -11.30 -11.49
C MET A 168 -7.17 -11.88 -10.88
N LYS A 169 -6.00 -11.60 -11.47
CA LYS A 169 -4.69 -11.96 -10.90
C LYS A 169 -4.50 -11.34 -9.52
N GLN A 170 -4.85 -10.06 -9.38
CA GLN A 170 -4.75 -9.34 -8.11
C GLN A 170 -5.66 -9.95 -7.04
N ARG A 171 -6.93 -10.23 -7.38
CA ARG A 171 -7.86 -10.91 -6.47
C ARG A 171 -7.36 -12.29 -6.06
N THR A 172 -6.77 -13.05 -6.96
CA THR A 172 -6.16 -14.36 -6.65
C THR A 172 -4.97 -14.20 -5.69
N ALA A 173 -4.11 -13.17 -5.89
CA ALA A 173 -2.97 -12.91 -5.02
C ALA A 173 -3.42 -12.51 -3.60
N ILE A 174 -4.47 -11.68 -3.49
CA ILE A 174 -5.07 -11.30 -2.20
C ILE A 174 -5.67 -12.55 -1.50
N ALA A 175 -6.46 -13.36 -2.22
CA ALA A 175 -7.04 -14.60 -1.68
C ALA A 175 -5.95 -15.56 -1.19
N ARG A 176 -4.85 -15.74 -1.95
CA ARG A 176 -3.71 -16.56 -1.55
C ARG A 176 -3.06 -16.07 -0.27
N ALA A 177 -2.85 -14.75 -0.15
CA ALA A 177 -2.23 -14.17 1.03
C ALA A 177 -3.13 -14.27 2.27
N LEU A 178 -4.44 -14.08 2.12
CA LEU A 178 -5.42 -14.14 3.21
C LEU A 178 -5.71 -15.59 3.65
N ALA A 179 -5.69 -16.56 2.74
CA ALA A 179 -5.94 -17.97 3.05
C ALA A 179 -4.98 -18.53 4.11
N ALA A 180 -3.73 -18.03 4.14
CA ALA A 180 -2.76 -18.39 5.18
C ALA A 180 -3.10 -17.85 6.58
N ASN A 181 -4.21 -17.09 6.73
CA ASN A 181 -4.68 -16.47 7.98
C ASN A 181 -3.59 -15.62 8.66
N PRO A 182 -2.98 -14.64 7.96
CA PRO A 182 -1.90 -13.84 8.49
C PRO A 182 -2.40 -12.86 9.57
N ARG A 183 -1.51 -12.49 10.51
CA ARG A 183 -1.76 -11.43 11.50
C ARG A 183 -1.79 -10.05 10.86
N ILE A 184 -0.98 -9.88 9.79
CA ILE A 184 -0.89 -8.66 9.02
C ILE A 184 -0.77 -8.98 7.52
N LEU A 185 -1.52 -8.26 6.70
CA LEU A 185 -1.42 -8.30 5.25
C LEU A 185 -0.60 -7.09 4.78
N LEU A 186 0.51 -7.37 4.11
CA LEU A 186 1.44 -6.40 3.56
C LEU A 186 1.18 -6.26 2.06
N MET A 187 0.99 -5.04 1.57
CA MET A 187 0.66 -4.79 0.17
C MET A 187 1.59 -3.70 -0.40
N ASP A 188 2.41 -4.06 -1.38
CA ASP A 188 3.38 -3.15 -2.03
C ASP A 188 2.84 -2.71 -3.39
N GLU A 189 2.28 -1.51 -3.47
CA GLU A 189 1.67 -0.91 -4.66
C GLU A 189 0.76 -1.87 -5.45
N PRO A 190 -0.21 -2.55 -4.79
CA PRO A 190 -0.91 -3.69 -5.38
C PRO A 190 -1.77 -3.33 -6.60
N PHE A 191 -2.11 -2.05 -6.78
CA PHE A 191 -3.00 -1.60 -7.86
C PHE A 191 -2.28 -0.76 -8.92
N GLY A 192 -0.95 -0.59 -8.80
CA GLY A 192 -0.16 0.25 -9.70
C GLY A 192 -0.21 -0.17 -11.18
N ALA A 193 -0.34 -1.47 -11.45
CA ALA A 193 -0.39 -2.01 -12.81
C ALA A 193 -1.81 -2.10 -13.42
N LEU A 194 -2.85 -1.63 -12.69
CA LEU A 194 -4.24 -1.70 -13.14
C LEU A 194 -4.68 -0.41 -13.83
N ASP A 195 -5.55 -0.54 -14.84
CA ASP A 195 -6.27 0.60 -15.39
C ASP A 195 -7.19 1.25 -14.36
N ALA A 196 -7.60 2.50 -14.59
CA ALA A 196 -8.34 3.31 -13.62
C ALA A 196 -9.67 2.66 -13.18
N GLN A 197 -10.41 2.05 -14.10
CA GLN A 197 -11.70 1.42 -13.80
C GLN A 197 -11.51 0.16 -12.95
N THR A 198 -10.59 -0.71 -13.34
CA THR A 198 -10.25 -1.93 -12.59
C THR A 198 -9.69 -1.58 -11.21
N ARG A 199 -8.87 -0.53 -11.10
CA ARG A 199 -8.32 -0.03 -9.83
C ARG A 199 -9.44 0.38 -8.88
N ALA A 200 -10.39 1.21 -9.33
CA ALA A 200 -11.53 1.65 -8.53
C ALA A 200 -12.38 0.48 -8.02
N GLN A 201 -12.62 -0.53 -8.86
CA GLN A 201 -13.30 -1.76 -8.46
C GLN A 201 -12.51 -2.54 -7.41
N MET A 202 -11.19 -2.63 -7.55
CA MET A 202 -10.32 -3.35 -6.61
C MET A 202 -10.23 -2.64 -5.25
N GLN A 203 -10.20 -1.32 -5.22
CA GLN A 203 -10.23 -0.52 -3.98
C GLN A 203 -11.54 -0.78 -3.22
N THR A 204 -12.68 -0.72 -3.89
CA THR A 204 -13.98 -1.03 -3.30
C THR A 204 -14.02 -2.46 -2.74
N HIS A 205 -13.55 -3.42 -3.52
CA HIS A 205 -13.53 -4.83 -3.13
C HIS A 205 -12.58 -5.09 -1.95
N LEU A 206 -11.42 -4.45 -1.90
CA LEU A 206 -10.49 -4.54 -0.77
C LEU A 206 -11.12 -3.99 0.52
N LEU A 207 -11.87 -2.88 0.44
CA LEU A 207 -12.61 -2.35 1.59
C LEU A 207 -13.70 -3.32 2.08
N GLU A 208 -14.39 -4.00 1.17
CA GLU A 208 -15.39 -5.04 1.52
C GLU A 208 -14.73 -6.23 2.22
N ILE A 209 -13.63 -6.74 1.68
CA ILE A 209 -12.84 -7.81 2.31
C ILE A 209 -12.40 -7.38 3.72
N TRP A 210 -11.77 -6.21 3.84
CA TRP A 210 -11.27 -5.71 5.13
C TRP A 210 -12.39 -5.51 6.16
N ARG A 211 -13.63 -5.16 5.73
CA ARG A 211 -14.78 -5.04 6.64
C ARG A 211 -15.22 -6.39 7.21
N ASN A 212 -15.12 -7.45 6.42
CA ASN A 212 -15.65 -8.78 6.73
C ASN A 212 -14.61 -9.74 7.32
N VAL A 213 -13.32 -9.47 7.10
CA VAL A 213 -12.20 -10.31 7.56
C VAL A 213 -11.44 -9.62 8.68
N ASP A 214 -11.08 -10.37 9.75
CA ASP A 214 -10.26 -9.85 10.85
C ASP A 214 -8.78 -9.81 10.44
N VAL A 215 -8.42 -8.80 9.65
CA VAL A 215 -7.04 -8.60 9.16
C VAL A 215 -6.56 -7.18 9.40
N THR A 216 -5.30 -7.05 9.80
CA THR A 216 -4.56 -5.77 9.87
C THR A 216 -3.86 -5.56 8.53
N ILE A 217 -3.86 -4.35 7.99
CA ILE A 217 -3.27 -4.08 6.66
C ILE A 217 -2.21 -2.98 6.76
N LEU A 218 -1.03 -3.25 6.21
CA LEU A 218 0.00 -2.26 5.88
C LEU A 218 0.09 -2.16 4.36
N PHE A 219 -0.24 -1.00 3.83
CA PHE A 219 -0.44 -0.77 2.40
C PHE A 219 0.49 0.33 1.90
N ILE A 220 1.28 0.06 0.88
CA ILE A 220 2.11 1.06 0.22
C ILE A 220 1.43 1.52 -1.06
N THR A 221 1.38 2.83 -1.25
CA THR A 221 0.95 3.44 -2.50
C THR A 221 1.65 4.79 -2.71
N HIS A 222 1.68 5.24 -3.96
CA HIS A 222 2.05 6.61 -4.33
C HIS A 222 0.82 7.46 -4.70
N ASP A 223 -0.38 6.85 -4.71
CA ASP A 223 -1.64 7.52 -5.03
C ASP A 223 -2.29 8.06 -3.74
N LEU A 224 -2.45 9.39 -3.66
CA LEU A 224 -2.98 10.08 -2.49
C LEU A 224 -4.46 9.78 -2.27
N ASP A 225 -5.24 9.71 -3.35
CA ASP A 225 -6.67 9.44 -3.28
C ASP A 225 -6.92 8.01 -2.78
N GLU A 226 -6.10 7.06 -3.22
CA GLU A 226 -6.10 5.69 -2.73
C GLU A 226 -5.78 5.61 -1.24
N ALA A 227 -4.74 6.30 -0.78
CA ALA A 227 -4.37 6.33 0.63
C ALA A 227 -5.51 6.89 1.51
N ILE A 228 -6.15 8.00 1.10
CA ILE A 228 -7.25 8.61 1.84
C ILE A 228 -8.49 7.70 1.83
N LEU A 229 -8.80 7.09 0.69
CA LEU A 229 -9.95 6.20 0.55
C LEU A 229 -9.84 4.97 1.45
N LEU A 230 -8.66 4.36 1.51
CA LEU A 230 -8.47 3.06 2.15
C LEU A 230 -8.08 3.16 3.63
N ALA A 231 -7.18 4.06 3.99
CA ALA A 231 -6.49 4.04 5.28
C ALA A 231 -7.33 4.56 6.46
N ASP A 232 -7.05 4.03 7.65
CA ASP A 232 -7.39 4.68 8.92
C ASP A 232 -6.38 5.78 9.23
N ARG A 233 -5.09 5.44 9.16
CA ARG A 233 -3.99 6.40 9.29
C ARG A 233 -3.07 6.31 8.06
N ILE A 234 -2.42 7.43 7.79
CA ILE A 234 -1.43 7.55 6.72
C ILE A 234 -0.09 7.93 7.36
N LEU A 235 0.91 7.10 7.14
CA LEU A 235 2.31 7.36 7.48
C LEU A 235 2.98 8.01 6.27
N VAL A 236 3.42 9.25 6.42
CA VAL A 236 4.12 9.99 5.37
C VAL A 236 5.62 9.90 5.62
N LEU A 237 6.35 9.36 4.63
CA LEU A 237 7.81 9.33 4.64
C LEU A 237 8.34 10.47 3.77
N LYS A 238 9.36 11.19 4.27
CA LYS A 238 10.22 12.04 3.43
C LYS A 238 11.31 11.20 2.77
N ALA A 239 12.02 11.75 1.80
CA ALA A 239 13.14 11.08 1.13
C ALA A 239 14.49 11.65 1.55
N ASN A 240 15.56 10.86 1.29
CA ASN A 240 16.97 11.22 1.36
C ASN A 240 17.49 11.63 2.77
N PRO A 241 17.46 10.76 3.75
CA PRO A 241 16.94 9.40 3.82
C PRO A 241 15.44 9.36 4.10
N GLY A 242 14.84 8.14 3.97
CA GLY A 242 13.48 7.91 4.38
C GLY A 242 13.33 8.01 5.90
N GLU A 243 12.56 8.99 6.36
CA GLU A 243 12.21 9.22 7.77
C GLU A 243 10.72 9.49 7.88
N VAL A 244 10.13 9.23 9.05
CA VAL A 244 8.73 9.58 9.30
C VAL A 244 8.59 11.09 9.36
N GLN A 245 7.81 11.65 8.46
CA GLN A 245 7.51 13.08 8.42
C GLN A 245 6.27 13.41 9.24
N GLU A 246 5.20 12.67 9.05
CA GLU A 246 3.94 12.83 9.80
C GLU A 246 3.15 11.52 9.77
N VAL A 247 2.35 11.26 10.84
CA VAL A 247 1.33 10.21 10.87
C VAL A 247 -0.01 10.88 11.06
N ILE A 248 -0.91 10.71 10.09
CA ILE A 248 -2.16 11.47 10.01
C ILE A 248 -3.35 10.51 10.14
N GLU A 249 -4.28 10.81 11.04
CA GLU A 249 -5.59 10.16 11.12
C GLU A 249 -6.51 10.69 10.02
N VAL A 250 -7.08 9.82 9.19
CA VAL A 250 -7.91 10.24 8.06
C VAL A 250 -9.31 10.67 8.54
N PRO A 251 -9.68 11.98 8.40
CA PRO A 251 -10.91 12.52 8.96
C PRO A 251 -12.19 12.11 8.22
N VAL A 252 -12.04 11.50 7.03
CA VAL A 252 -13.18 11.06 6.19
C VAL A 252 -13.92 9.91 6.87
N PRO A 253 -15.23 10.03 7.12
CA PRO A 253 -16.00 8.99 7.82
C PRO A 253 -16.09 7.69 7.00
N ARG A 254 -16.24 6.56 7.71
CA ARG A 254 -16.52 5.25 7.12
C ARG A 254 -18.03 4.93 7.19
N PRO A 255 -18.60 4.15 6.29
CA PRO A 255 -17.95 3.46 5.16
C PRO A 255 -17.56 4.44 4.05
N ARG A 256 -16.35 4.26 3.52
CA ARG A 256 -15.86 5.07 2.41
C ARG A 256 -16.20 4.47 1.07
N ASN A 257 -16.44 5.36 0.10
CA ASN A 257 -16.66 5.02 -1.30
C ASN A 257 -16.17 6.16 -2.19
N LEU A 258 -16.15 5.93 -3.49
CA LEU A 258 -15.64 6.89 -4.47
C LEU A 258 -16.43 8.21 -4.54
N THR A 259 -17.65 8.29 -4.00
CA THR A 259 -18.43 9.54 -4.01
C THR A 259 -17.88 10.57 -3.02
N GLN A 260 -17.12 10.13 -2.02
CA GLN A 260 -16.54 11.01 -1.00
C GLN A 260 -15.25 11.69 -1.44
N VAL A 261 -14.68 11.34 -2.61
CA VAL A 261 -13.43 11.94 -3.14
C VAL A 261 -13.53 13.46 -3.30
N ASN A 262 -14.74 13.99 -3.47
CA ASN A 262 -15.00 15.42 -3.58
C ASN A 262 -15.52 16.05 -2.26
N SER A 263 -15.51 15.31 -1.14
CA SER A 263 -15.93 15.92 0.14
C SER A 263 -14.87 16.92 0.64
N PRO A 264 -15.27 17.96 1.39
CA PRO A 264 -14.34 18.95 1.92
C PRO A 264 -13.20 18.35 2.75
N GLU A 265 -13.51 17.35 3.58
CA GLU A 265 -12.51 16.66 4.41
C GLU A 265 -11.53 15.84 3.57
N PHE A 266 -11.99 15.22 2.47
CA PHE A 266 -11.14 14.48 1.55
C PHE A 266 -10.19 15.44 0.81
N LEU A 267 -10.71 16.55 0.29
CA LEU A 267 -9.93 17.56 -0.41
C LEU A 267 -8.91 18.24 0.50
N ALA A 268 -9.28 18.55 1.75
CA ALA A 268 -8.36 19.11 2.76
C ALA A 268 -7.20 18.13 3.05
N MET A 269 -7.51 16.85 3.23
CA MET A 269 -6.52 15.81 3.44
C MET A 269 -5.60 15.66 2.23
N ARG A 270 -6.16 15.58 1.02
CA ARG A 270 -5.41 15.47 -0.23
C ARG A 270 -4.43 16.63 -0.41
N ARG A 271 -4.88 17.86 -0.15
CA ARG A 271 -4.01 19.06 -0.18
C ARG A 271 -2.85 18.91 0.81
N ARG A 272 -3.14 18.50 2.06
CA ARG A 272 -2.08 18.32 3.08
C ARG A 272 -1.05 17.28 2.65
N LEU A 273 -1.50 16.14 2.11
CA LEU A 273 -0.59 15.10 1.64
C LEU A 273 0.25 15.55 0.46
N ASP A 274 -0.33 16.32 -0.48
CA ASP A 274 0.41 16.88 -1.61
C ASP A 274 1.50 17.87 -1.15
N GLU A 275 1.20 18.74 -0.18
CA GLU A 275 2.17 19.65 0.44
C GLU A 275 3.34 18.90 1.12
N LEU A 276 3.05 17.76 1.78
CA LEU A 276 4.07 16.96 2.45
C LEU A 276 4.98 16.21 1.47
N ILE A 277 4.43 15.73 0.36
CA ILE A 277 5.19 14.95 -0.63
C ILE A 277 5.94 15.84 -1.61
N HIS A 278 5.41 17.05 -1.91
CA HIS A 278 5.98 18.01 -2.85
C HIS A 278 6.27 19.35 -2.16
N PRO A 279 7.18 19.40 -1.15
CA PRO A 279 7.39 20.59 -0.32
C PRO A 279 7.96 21.81 -1.08
N GLN A 280 8.34 21.68 -2.36
CA GLN A 280 8.89 22.74 -3.20
C GLN A 280 8.23 22.79 -4.59
N ARG A 281 6.93 22.93 -4.62
CA ARG A 281 6.31 23.66 -5.71
C ARG A 281 6.06 25.10 -5.24
N ASP A 282 7.15 25.78 -4.82
CA ASP A 282 7.09 27.24 -4.72
C ASP A 282 6.63 27.77 -6.07
N HIS A 283 5.54 28.54 -6.04
CA HIS A 283 5.00 29.28 -7.17
C HIS A 283 5.95 30.43 -7.60
N THR A 284 7.20 30.13 -7.85
CA THR A 284 8.02 30.90 -8.76
C THR A 284 7.59 30.49 -10.17
N ALA A 285 6.34 30.84 -10.50
CA ALA A 285 5.97 31.05 -11.88
C ALA A 285 6.91 32.13 -12.45
N GLY A 286 7.93 31.71 -13.18
CA GLY A 286 8.68 32.69 -13.91
C GLY A 286 10.13 32.41 -14.21
N GLU A 287 10.57 31.19 -14.37
CA GLU A 287 11.73 30.92 -15.22
C GLU A 287 11.66 29.48 -15.70
N MET A 288 10.91 29.25 -16.77
CA MET A 288 11.18 28.10 -17.62
C MET A 288 12.60 28.28 -18.14
N GLU A 289 13.54 27.54 -17.60
CA GLU A 289 14.85 27.37 -18.19
C GLU A 289 14.62 27.00 -19.67
N LYS A 290 14.94 27.91 -20.57
CA LYS A 290 14.81 27.67 -22.01
C LYS A 290 15.78 26.56 -22.35
N LEU A 291 15.29 25.32 -22.41
CA LEU A 291 16.05 24.23 -22.99
C LEU A 291 16.52 24.66 -24.38
N PRO A 292 17.82 24.57 -24.71
CA PRO A 292 18.31 24.92 -26.02
C PRO A 292 17.55 24.11 -27.06
N ILE A 293 16.86 24.78 -27.96
CA ILE A 293 16.20 24.15 -29.09
C ILE A 293 17.30 23.56 -29.95
N VAL A 294 17.52 22.25 -29.83
CA VAL A 294 18.34 21.53 -30.80
C VAL A 294 17.56 21.51 -32.11
N ARG A 295 17.97 22.37 -33.07
CA ARG A 295 17.48 22.25 -34.43
C ARG A 295 17.96 20.94 -35.00
N LEU A 296 17.04 19.98 -35.17
CA LEU A 296 17.25 18.85 -36.05
C LEU A 296 17.44 19.42 -37.47
N THR A 297 18.68 19.48 -37.95
CA THR A 297 18.97 19.72 -39.35
C THR A 297 18.32 18.56 -40.12
N GLN A 298 17.43 18.93 -41.06
CA GLN A 298 16.90 17.96 -42.02
C GLN A 298 18.08 17.30 -42.75
N VAL A 299 18.17 15.98 -42.59
CA VAL A 299 18.99 15.17 -43.49
C VAL A 299 18.21 15.14 -44.82
N GLY A 300 18.77 15.72 -45.85
CA GLY A 300 18.17 15.69 -47.19
C GLY A 300 18.03 14.27 -47.69
N ASP A 301 16.86 13.95 -48.23
CA ASP A 301 16.63 12.77 -49.01
C ASP A 301 17.43 12.93 -50.34
N ASP A 302 18.64 12.37 -50.38
CA ASP A 302 19.33 12.05 -51.63
C ASP A 302 19.40 10.51 -51.72
N VAL A 303 18.38 9.95 -52.31
CA VAL A 303 18.40 8.57 -52.84
C VAL A 303 18.32 8.68 -54.34
N GLU A 304 19.46 8.53 -55.04
CA GLU A 304 19.52 7.95 -56.39
C GLU A 304 19.69 6.43 -56.31
#